data_46094526cd4b76c1d80e70937b278cf7
#
_entry.id   46094526cd4b76c1d80e70937b278cf7
#
_cell.length_a   1.000
_cell.length_b   1.000
_cell.length_c   1.000
_cell.angle_alpha   90.00
_cell.angle_beta   90.00
_cell.angle_gamma   90.00
#
_symmetry.space_group_name_H-M   'P 1'
#
loop_
_entity.id
_entity.type
_entity.pdbx_description
1 polymer ?
#
loop_
_entity_poly.entity_id
_entity_poly.type
_entity_poly.pdbx_seq_one_letter_code
_entity_poly.pdbx_strand_id
1 'polypeptide(L)'
;MTRPLAIDLFCGLGGWTEGLLSEGYDVIGYDIEAHEYGEERYPAKLVLQDVLTLHGSQFKDTALIVASPPCQEFSYMAMPWSRAKAKAAAIRADETGAELARLTALFDACFRIQREA
;
A
#
# COMPACT_ATOMS: atom_id res chain seq x y z
N MET A 1 25.53 15.80 -4.39
CA MET A 1 24.84 15.08 -3.29
C MET A 1 23.71 14.25 -3.84
N THR A 2 23.61 13.00 -3.42
CA THR A 2 22.47 12.14 -3.77
C THR A 2 21.30 12.49 -2.85
N ARG A 3 20.10 12.47 -3.42
CA ARG A 3 18.86 12.64 -2.65
C ARG A 3 18.58 11.33 -1.89
N PRO A 4 18.05 11.39 -0.66
CA PRO A 4 17.66 10.19 0.04
C PRO A 4 16.53 9.48 -0.68
N LEU A 5 16.52 8.15 -0.65
CA LEU A 5 15.51 7.34 -1.32
C LEU A 5 14.35 7.01 -0.39
N ALA A 6 13.14 7.21 -0.87
CA ALA A 6 11.92 6.76 -0.20
C ALA A 6 11.21 5.71 -1.08
N ILE A 7 10.54 4.79 -0.42
CA ILE A 7 9.74 3.74 -1.06
C ILE A 7 8.27 4.00 -0.73
N ASP A 8 7.41 3.98 -1.75
CA ASP A 8 5.97 4.18 -1.62
C ASP A 8 5.26 2.88 -1.99
N LEU A 9 4.83 2.13 -0.99
CA LEU A 9 4.10 0.86 -1.19
C LEU A 9 2.61 1.15 -1.39
N PHE A 10 1.99 0.50 -2.36
CA PHE A 10 0.61 0.77 -2.78
C PHE A 10 0.47 2.22 -3.26
N CYS A 11 1.36 2.63 -4.16
CA CYS A 11 1.54 4.05 -4.46
C CYS A 11 0.38 4.72 -5.23
N GLY A 12 -0.44 3.97 -5.94
CA GLY A 12 -1.57 4.53 -6.69
C GLY A 12 -1.13 5.59 -7.69
N LEU A 13 -1.77 6.75 -7.66
CA LEU A 13 -1.40 7.91 -8.49
C LEU A 13 -0.27 8.76 -7.89
N GLY A 14 0.15 8.47 -6.66
CA GLY A 14 1.34 9.08 -6.10
C GLY A 14 1.12 10.28 -5.17
N GLY A 15 0.05 10.29 -4.39
CA GLY A 15 -0.20 11.35 -3.42
C GLY A 15 0.95 11.50 -2.42
N TRP A 16 1.39 10.39 -1.80
CA TRP A 16 2.57 10.40 -0.93
C TRP A 16 3.83 10.76 -1.69
N THR A 17 3.98 10.23 -2.92
CA THR A 17 5.16 10.45 -3.74
C THR A 17 5.35 11.93 -4.07
N GLU A 18 4.30 12.64 -4.44
CA GLU A 18 4.39 14.06 -4.73
C GLU A 18 4.89 14.86 -3.52
N GLY A 19 4.38 14.54 -2.32
CA GLY A 19 4.84 15.16 -1.09
C GLY A 19 6.30 14.86 -0.81
N LEU A 20 6.73 13.61 -0.99
CA LEU A 20 8.11 13.20 -0.77
C LEU A 20 9.07 13.86 -1.75
N LEU A 21 8.70 13.95 -3.03
CA LEU A 21 9.50 14.65 -4.03
C LEU A 21 9.69 16.10 -3.67
N SER A 22 8.64 16.78 -3.18
CA SER A 22 8.71 18.17 -2.77
C SER A 22 9.61 18.39 -1.56
N GLU A 23 9.78 17.36 -0.72
CA GLU A 23 10.65 17.41 0.47
C GLU A 23 12.09 16.94 0.18
N GLY A 24 12.42 16.69 -1.07
CA GLY A 24 13.78 16.38 -1.47
C GLY A 24 14.15 14.90 -1.55
N TYR A 25 13.18 14.00 -1.50
CA TYR A 25 13.43 12.56 -1.67
C TYR A 25 13.40 12.19 -3.16
N ASP A 26 14.18 11.18 -3.52
CA ASP A 26 13.89 10.37 -4.70
C ASP A 26 12.90 9.28 -4.27
N VAL A 27 12.00 8.86 -5.15
CA VAL A 27 10.94 7.93 -4.80
C VAL A 27 10.85 6.80 -5.82
N ILE A 28 10.67 5.58 -5.32
CA ILE A 28 10.26 4.42 -6.12
C ILE A 28 8.94 3.93 -5.56
N GLY A 29 7.92 3.85 -6.41
CA GLY A 29 6.61 3.35 -6.04
C GLY A 29 6.40 1.90 -6.47
N TYR A 30 5.68 1.13 -5.67
CA TYR A 30 5.29 -0.24 -5.95
C TYR A 30 3.78 -0.36 -5.93
N ASP A 31 3.22 -0.92 -7.00
CA ASP A 31 1.79 -1.23 -7.10
C ASP A 31 1.62 -2.40 -8.07
N ILE A 32 0.49 -3.10 -7.99
CA ILE A 32 0.21 -4.20 -8.91
C ILE A 32 -0.27 -3.70 -10.28
N GLU A 33 -0.69 -2.44 -10.36
CA GLU A 33 -1.14 -1.85 -11.62
C GLU A 33 -0.74 -0.38 -11.70
N ALA A 34 -0.61 0.11 -12.93
CA ALA A 34 -0.40 1.53 -13.18
C ALA A 34 -1.75 2.24 -13.14
N HIS A 35 -1.93 3.13 -12.18
CA HIS A 35 -3.15 3.92 -12.06
C HIS A 35 -3.08 5.14 -12.95
N GLU A 36 -4.17 5.41 -13.64
CA GLU A 36 -4.28 6.55 -14.55
C GLU A 36 -5.61 7.25 -14.31
N TYR A 37 -5.58 8.58 -14.29
CA TYR A 37 -6.77 9.39 -14.20
C TYR A 37 -6.64 10.57 -15.17
N GLY A 38 -7.36 10.48 -16.29
CA GLY A 38 -7.19 11.46 -17.38
C GLY A 38 -5.75 11.42 -17.91
N GLU A 39 -5.06 12.55 -17.82
CA GLU A 39 -3.65 12.65 -18.21
C GLU A 39 -2.68 12.44 -17.04
N GLU A 40 -3.21 12.22 -15.83
CA GLU A 40 -2.37 12.03 -14.66
C GLU A 40 -1.70 10.66 -14.68
N ARG A 41 -0.42 10.65 -14.34
CA ARG A 41 0.41 9.46 -14.25
C ARG A 41 1.22 9.52 -12.97
N TYR A 42 1.73 8.37 -12.54
CA TYR A 42 2.60 8.31 -11.39
C TYR A 42 3.86 9.17 -11.63
N PRO A 43 4.19 10.10 -10.71
CA PRO A 43 5.20 11.14 -10.95
C PRO A 43 6.66 10.68 -10.76
N ALA A 44 6.92 9.43 -10.42
CA ALA A 44 8.26 8.91 -10.17
C ALA A 44 8.43 7.53 -10.81
N LYS A 45 9.46 6.78 -10.42
CA LYS A 45 9.67 5.43 -10.92
C LYS A 45 8.62 4.50 -10.33
N LEU A 46 7.91 3.78 -11.20
CA LEU A 46 6.89 2.80 -10.81
C LEU A 46 7.41 1.40 -11.09
N VAL A 47 7.32 0.52 -10.09
CA VAL A 47 7.57 -0.92 -10.24
C VAL A 47 6.23 -1.65 -10.11
N LEU A 48 5.83 -2.35 -11.16
CA LEU A 48 4.60 -3.14 -11.16
C LEU A 48 4.88 -4.50 -10.52
N GLN A 49 4.59 -4.61 -9.24
CA GLN A 49 4.84 -5.82 -8.47
C GLN A 49 3.90 -5.88 -7.29
N ASP A 50 3.42 -7.08 -6.98
CA ASP A 50 2.58 -7.31 -5.80
C ASP A 50 3.43 -7.12 -4.53
N VAL A 51 2.98 -6.23 -3.64
CA VAL A 51 3.68 -5.95 -2.37
C VAL A 51 3.83 -7.22 -1.53
N LEU A 52 2.91 -8.17 -1.62
CA LEU A 52 3.01 -9.46 -0.92
C LEU A 52 4.25 -10.26 -1.31
N THR A 53 4.83 -10.01 -2.49
CA THR A 53 6.02 -10.71 -2.99
C THR A 53 7.33 -10.01 -2.64
N LEU A 54 7.27 -8.82 -2.06
CA LEU A 54 8.46 -8.05 -1.71
C LEU A 54 9.09 -8.56 -0.41
N HIS A 55 10.42 -8.52 -0.35
CA HIS A 55 11.17 -8.77 0.88
C HIS A 55 11.82 -7.46 1.33
N GLY A 56 11.70 -7.14 2.62
CA GLY A 56 12.19 -5.87 3.15
C GLY A 56 13.71 -5.69 3.05
N SER A 57 14.47 -6.79 2.93
CA SER A 57 15.93 -6.70 2.78
C SER A 57 16.38 -5.88 1.57
N GLN A 58 15.54 -5.76 0.52
CA GLN A 58 15.85 -4.93 -0.65
C GLN A 58 15.76 -3.43 -0.35
N PHE A 59 15.23 -3.05 0.81
CA PHE A 59 15.03 -1.66 1.22
C PHE A 59 15.94 -1.20 2.36
N LYS A 60 17.00 -1.94 2.64
CA LYS A 60 17.92 -1.64 3.77
C LYS A 60 18.56 -0.26 3.66
N ASP A 61 18.83 0.19 2.46
CA ASP A 61 19.51 1.46 2.22
C ASP A 61 18.54 2.63 1.94
N THR A 62 17.26 2.41 2.17
CA THR A 62 16.27 3.49 1.99
C THR A 62 16.14 4.32 3.25
N ALA A 63 15.86 5.62 3.07
CA ALA A 63 15.69 6.55 4.18
C ALA A 63 14.28 6.45 4.79
N LEU A 64 13.26 6.08 3.97
CA LEU A 64 11.87 6.11 4.40
C LEU A 64 11.05 5.13 3.57
N ILE A 65 10.12 4.44 4.22
CA ILE A 65 9.12 3.62 3.55
C ILE A 65 7.74 4.12 4.00
N VAL A 66 6.90 4.48 3.06
CA VAL A 66 5.49 4.80 3.31
C VAL A 66 4.61 3.73 2.67
N ALA A 67 3.45 3.49 3.23
CA ALA A 67 2.54 2.46 2.75
C ALA A 67 1.10 2.89 2.96
N SER A 68 0.27 2.73 1.92
CA SER A 68 -1.16 3.01 1.96
C SER A 68 -1.93 1.79 1.44
N PRO A 69 -1.97 0.70 2.22
CA PRO A 69 -2.67 -0.50 1.77
C PRO A 69 -4.16 -0.22 1.56
N PRO A 70 -4.80 -0.89 0.58
CA PRO A 70 -6.23 -0.73 0.35
C PRO A 70 -7.03 -1.03 1.61
N CYS A 71 -7.91 -0.11 2.00
CA CYS A 71 -8.67 -0.21 3.25
C CYS A 71 -10.19 -0.15 3.06
N GLN A 72 -10.69 -0.19 1.81
CA GLN A 72 -12.13 -0.04 1.53
C GLN A 72 -12.98 -1.07 2.25
N GLU A 73 -12.46 -2.27 2.48
CA GLU A 73 -13.20 -3.34 3.17
C GLU A 73 -13.27 -3.15 4.68
N PHE A 74 -12.48 -2.21 5.23
CA PHE A 74 -12.48 -1.88 6.66
C PHE A 74 -13.08 -0.50 6.96
N SER A 75 -13.35 0.31 5.94
CA SER A 75 -13.85 1.67 6.10
C SER A 75 -15.34 1.73 5.80
N TYR A 76 -16.17 1.94 6.82
CA TYR A 76 -17.61 2.13 6.66
C TYR A 76 -17.95 3.39 5.87
N MET A 77 -17.07 4.37 5.84
CA MET A 77 -17.25 5.60 5.06
C MET A 77 -17.01 5.39 3.56
N ALA A 78 -16.23 4.36 3.21
CA ALA A 78 -15.89 4.05 1.83
C ALA A 78 -16.87 3.10 1.15
N MET A 79 -17.91 2.62 1.85
CA MET A 79 -18.87 1.66 1.32
C MET A 79 -20.29 1.93 1.82
N PRO A 80 -21.34 1.51 1.07
CA PRO A 80 -22.73 1.59 1.54
C PRO A 80 -22.91 0.85 2.87
N TRP A 81 -23.79 1.34 3.72
CA TRP A 81 -24.04 0.75 5.05
C TRP A 81 -24.43 -0.73 4.98
N SER A 82 -25.29 -1.10 4.01
CA SER A 82 -25.69 -2.49 3.81
C SER A 82 -24.49 -3.41 3.52
N ARG A 83 -23.54 -2.94 2.70
CA ARG A 83 -22.32 -3.67 2.39
C ARG A 83 -21.41 -3.78 3.62
N ALA A 84 -21.28 -2.69 4.39
CA ALA A 84 -20.48 -2.69 5.61
C ALA A 84 -21.02 -3.68 6.64
N LYS A 85 -22.35 -3.74 6.82
CA LYS A 85 -23.00 -4.71 7.72
C LYS A 85 -22.78 -6.15 7.25
N ALA A 86 -22.94 -6.41 5.95
CA ALA A 86 -22.74 -7.74 5.38
C ALA A 86 -21.29 -8.19 5.53
N LYS A 87 -20.32 -7.30 5.28
CA LYS A 87 -18.89 -7.60 5.44
C LYS A 87 -18.56 -7.92 6.90
N ALA A 88 -19.04 -7.13 7.85
CA ALA A 88 -18.82 -7.39 9.27
C ALA A 88 -19.42 -8.72 9.72
N ALA A 89 -20.63 -9.05 9.24
CA ALA A 89 -21.28 -10.32 9.55
C ALA A 89 -20.49 -11.51 8.99
N ALA A 90 -19.97 -11.39 7.75
CA ALA A 90 -19.16 -12.44 7.13
C ALA A 90 -17.87 -12.70 7.94
N ILE A 91 -17.20 -11.65 8.39
CA ILE A 91 -15.99 -11.79 9.21
C ILE A 91 -16.31 -12.49 10.53
N ARG A 92 -17.40 -12.10 11.20
CA ARG A 92 -17.80 -12.72 12.48
C ARG A 92 -18.23 -14.17 12.33
N ALA A 93 -18.83 -14.53 11.18
CA ALA A 93 -19.31 -15.88 10.92
C ALA A 93 -18.20 -16.86 10.51
N ASP A 94 -17.03 -16.37 10.13
CA ASP A 94 -15.91 -17.20 9.68
C ASP A 94 -15.14 -17.76 10.89
N GLU A 95 -15.46 -18.98 11.26
CA GLU A 95 -14.81 -19.66 12.39
C GLU A 95 -13.34 -20.00 12.14
N THR A 96 -12.91 -20.05 10.88
CA THR A 96 -11.51 -20.34 10.54
C THR A 96 -10.59 -19.13 10.63
N GLY A 97 -11.15 -17.92 10.62
CA GLY A 97 -10.39 -16.69 10.53
C GLY A 97 -9.79 -16.40 9.16
N ALA A 98 -10.06 -17.23 8.16
CA ALA A 98 -9.47 -17.09 6.83
C ALA A 98 -9.91 -15.79 6.14
N GLU A 99 -11.17 -15.39 6.29
CA GLU A 99 -11.68 -14.15 5.72
C GLU A 99 -10.97 -12.93 6.30
N LEU A 100 -10.81 -12.88 7.61
CA LEU A 100 -10.08 -11.77 8.25
C LEU A 100 -8.61 -11.77 7.84
N ALA A 101 -7.97 -12.94 7.80
CA ALA A 101 -6.58 -13.07 7.35
C ALA A 101 -6.41 -12.57 5.92
N ARG A 102 -7.33 -12.90 5.02
CA ARG A 102 -7.31 -12.41 3.65
C ARG A 102 -7.40 -10.88 3.59
N LEU A 103 -8.29 -10.29 4.38
CA LEU A 103 -8.49 -8.85 4.41
C LEU A 103 -7.31 -8.10 5.03
N THR A 104 -6.61 -8.70 5.99
CA THR A 104 -5.48 -8.07 6.68
C THR A 104 -4.12 -8.36 6.06
N ALA A 105 -4.05 -9.27 5.07
CA ALA A 105 -2.77 -9.71 4.50
C ALA A 105 -1.90 -8.56 3.98
N LEU A 106 -2.49 -7.54 3.37
CA LEU A 106 -1.76 -6.40 2.84
C LEU A 106 -1.17 -5.52 3.96
N PHE A 107 -1.89 -5.37 5.07
CA PHE A 107 -1.37 -4.66 6.26
C PHE A 107 -0.24 -5.45 6.90
N ASP A 108 -0.42 -6.78 7.04
CA ASP A 108 0.60 -7.66 7.60
C ASP A 108 1.88 -7.63 6.76
N ALA A 109 1.77 -7.56 5.43
CA ALA A 109 2.91 -7.42 4.54
C ALA A 109 3.71 -6.15 4.82
N CYS A 110 3.05 -5.03 5.10
CA CYS A 110 3.72 -3.78 5.44
C CYS A 110 4.57 -3.92 6.70
N PHE A 111 4.02 -4.53 7.75
CA PHE A 111 4.76 -4.77 9.00
C PHE A 111 5.90 -5.76 8.81
N ARG A 112 5.68 -6.81 8.01
CA ARG A 112 6.73 -7.78 7.68
C ARG A 112 7.90 -7.10 6.96
N ILE A 113 7.63 -6.30 5.96
CA ILE A 113 8.65 -5.57 5.19
C ILE A 113 9.43 -4.63 6.12
N GLN A 114 8.75 -3.95 7.04
CA GLN A 114 9.38 -3.08 8.02
C GLN A 114 10.39 -3.87 8.88
N ARG A 115 10.02 -5.04 9.34
CA ARG A 115 10.91 -5.89 10.16
C ARG A 115 12.10 -6.41 9.38
N GLU A 116 11.92 -6.69 8.09
CA GLU A 116 12.96 -7.23 7.21
C GLU A 116 13.95 -6.16 6.72
N ALA A 117 13.51 -4.92 6.69
CA ALA A 117 14.30 -3.80 6.15
C ALA A 117 15.52 -3.39 7.02
#